data_e8c5256571c1ab64988ffc35842a3c2c
#
_entry.id   e8c5256571c1ab64988ffc35842a3c2c
#
_cell.length_a   1.000
_cell.length_b   1.000
_cell.length_c   1.000
_cell.angle_alpha   90.00
_cell.angle_beta   90.00
_cell.angle_gamma   90.00
#
_symmetry.space_group_name_H-M   'P 1'
#
loop_
_entity.id
_entity.type
_entity.pdbx_description
1 polymer ?
#
loop_
_entity_poly.entity_id
_entity_poly.type
_entity_poly.pdbx_seq_one_letter_code
_entity_poly.pdbx_strand_id
1 'polypeptide(L)'
;EEIDEAFDEHRNVGGVERSEESFLKIVRDNFGMNRTEYRRMLYLTLMKAKVTQAVDDDAREMAEKVEKLIQEKDGDMLAVIEGLGDAVEYQETGQLVDNLNVDGGRSEMAAKLDVGQVSERFLSTNGDGYYYVKLVEKTDTQVSHASIKIRFTKFSEMVEELYQDGEVEEYIT
;
A
#
# COMPACT_ATOMS: atom_id res chain seq x y z
N GLU A 1 -0.54 -1.15 -20.76
CA GLU A 1 0.17 -0.02 -20.13
C GLU A 1 0.35 -0.30 -18.62
N GLU A 2 -0.66 -0.14 -17.76
CA GLU A 2 -0.52 -0.34 -16.30
C GLU A 2 0.06 -1.72 -15.90
N ILE A 3 -0.31 -2.79 -16.60
CA ILE A 3 0.26 -4.13 -16.35
C ILE A 3 1.72 -4.20 -16.77
N ASP A 4 2.11 -3.47 -17.79
CA ASP A 4 3.49 -3.41 -18.25
C ASP A 4 4.35 -2.61 -17.26
N GLU A 5 3.81 -1.51 -16.75
CA GLU A 5 4.42 -0.70 -15.69
C GLU A 5 4.61 -1.52 -14.42
N ALA A 6 3.55 -2.18 -13.92
CA ALA A 6 3.65 -3.04 -12.75
C ALA A 6 4.62 -4.21 -12.95
N PHE A 7 4.67 -4.79 -14.15
CA PHE A 7 5.63 -5.84 -14.47
C PHE A 7 7.08 -5.32 -14.42
N ASP A 8 7.32 -4.13 -14.96
CA ASP A 8 8.64 -3.49 -14.94
C ASP A 8 9.05 -3.03 -13.54
N GLU A 9 8.13 -2.51 -12.74
CA GLU A 9 8.36 -2.19 -11.32
C GLU A 9 8.76 -3.44 -10.53
N HIS A 10 8.01 -4.54 -10.66
CA HIS A 10 8.33 -5.81 -9.98
C HIS A 10 9.66 -6.39 -10.46
N ARG A 11 10.02 -6.20 -11.74
CA ARG A 11 11.30 -6.62 -12.28
C ARG A 11 12.47 -5.86 -11.64
N ASN A 12 12.26 -4.58 -11.32
CA ASN A 12 13.29 -3.65 -10.85
C ASN A 12 13.21 -3.33 -9.35
N VAL A 13 12.49 -4.15 -8.58
CA VAL A 13 12.38 -3.98 -7.12
C VAL A 13 13.75 -3.89 -6.46
N GLY A 14 13.88 -2.95 -5.51
CA GLY A 14 15.11 -2.72 -4.75
C GLY A 14 16.21 -2.01 -5.56
N GLY A 15 15.86 -1.25 -6.61
CA GLY A 15 16.82 -0.50 -7.43
C GLY A 15 17.75 -1.38 -8.26
N VAL A 16 17.46 -2.68 -8.37
CA VAL A 16 18.25 -3.62 -9.16
C VAL A 16 17.56 -3.83 -10.51
N GLU A 17 18.16 -3.31 -11.58
CA GLU A 17 17.73 -3.63 -12.95
C GLU A 17 17.99 -5.11 -13.27
N ARG A 18 16.91 -5.85 -13.58
CA ARG A 18 16.99 -7.25 -14.02
C ARG A 18 16.54 -7.38 -15.46
N SER A 19 17.21 -8.26 -16.23
CA SER A 19 16.65 -8.66 -17.52
C SER A 19 15.32 -9.40 -17.33
N GLU A 20 14.41 -9.31 -18.31
CA GLU A 20 13.13 -10.04 -18.27
C GLU A 20 13.34 -11.55 -18.09
N GLU A 21 14.33 -12.12 -18.77
CA GLU A 21 14.67 -13.55 -18.67
C GLU A 21 15.07 -13.95 -17.23
N SER A 22 15.94 -13.15 -16.59
CA SER A 22 16.37 -13.38 -15.20
C SER A 22 15.19 -13.26 -14.23
N PHE A 23 14.33 -12.25 -14.41
CA PHE A 23 13.14 -12.07 -13.61
C PHE A 23 12.14 -13.22 -13.77
N LEU A 24 11.84 -13.63 -15.00
CA LEU A 24 10.93 -14.74 -15.26
C LEU A 24 11.47 -16.09 -14.75
N LYS A 25 12.80 -16.25 -14.69
CA LYS A 25 13.38 -17.40 -14.01
C LYS A 25 13.06 -17.39 -12.51
N ILE A 26 13.19 -16.24 -11.84
CA ILE A 26 12.84 -16.10 -10.42
C ILE A 26 11.34 -16.38 -10.20
N VAL A 27 10.48 -15.83 -11.06
CA VAL A 27 9.02 -16.05 -11.00
C VAL A 27 8.68 -17.53 -11.13
N ARG A 28 9.31 -18.23 -12.07
CA ARG A 28 9.10 -19.67 -12.26
C ARG A 28 9.61 -20.50 -11.10
N ASP A 29 10.82 -20.19 -10.61
CA ASP A 29 11.46 -20.96 -9.56
C ASP A 29 10.73 -20.81 -8.20
N ASN A 30 10.16 -19.64 -7.90
CA ASN A 30 9.48 -19.36 -6.63
C ASN A 30 7.95 -19.56 -6.66
N PHE A 31 7.31 -19.30 -7.80
CA PHE A 31 5.84 -19.31 -7.90
C PHE A 31 5.30 -20.34 -8.90
N GLY A 32 6.16 -21.01 -9.65
CA GLY A 32 5.75 -21.96 -10.68
C GLY A 32 5.06 -21.34 -11.90
N MET A 33 5.07 -20.01 -12.03
CA MET A 33 4.33 -19.26 -13.03
C MET A 33 5.17 -18.97 -14.26
N ASN A 34 4.54 -19.03 -15.44
CA ASN A 34 5.09 -18.48 -16.67
C ASN A 34 4.74 -16.97 -16.81
N ARG A 35 5.24 -16.32 -17.87
CA ARG A 35 5.01 -14.89 -18.14
C ARG A 35 3.51 -14.53 -18.20
N THR A 36 2.72 -15.35 -18.88
CA THR A 36 1.28 -15.07 -19.07
C THR A 36 0.53 -15.20 -17.75
N GLU A 37 0.83 -16.21 -16.96
CA GLU A 37 0.22 -16.43 -15.65
C GLU A 37 0.59 -15.32 -14.67
N TYR A 38 1.85 -14.90 -14.66
CA TYR A 38 2.31 -13.79 -13.82
C TYR A 38 1.62 -12.46 -14.19
N ARG A 39 1.53 -12.14 -15.48
CA ARG A 39 0.80 -10.96 -15.97
C ARG A 39 -0.70 -11.01 -15.64
N ARG A 40 -1.31 -12.21 -15.69
CA ARG A 40 -2.70 -12.39 -15.26
C ARG A 40 -2.85 -12.14 -13.74
N MET A 41 -1.92 -12.62 -12.93
CA MET A 41 -1.89 -12.34 -11.50
C MET A 41 -1.81 -10.83 -11.25
N LEU A 42 -0.89 -10.11 -11.91
CA LEU A 42 -0.77 -8.65 -11.80
C LEU A 42 -2.07 -7.95 -12.20
N TYR A 43 -2.69 -8.36 -13.30
CA TYR A 43 -3.98 -7.81 -13.73
C TYR A 43 -5.05 -7.96 -12.65
N LEU A 44 -5.20 -9.16 -12.07
CA LEU A 44 -6.18 -9.42 -11.02
C LEU A 44 -5.89 -8.61 -9.75
N THR A 45 -4.63 -8.46 -9.39
CA THR A 45 -4.20 -7.64 -8.24
C THR A 45 -4.54 -6.17 -8.46
N LEU A 46 -4.22 -5.61 -9.63
CA LEU A 46 -4.55 -4.23 -9.98
C LEU A 46 -6.07 -3.99 -10.04
N MET A 47 -6.82 -4.93 -10.63
CA MET A 47 -8.28 -4.84 -10.68
C MET A 47 -8.88 -4.87 -9.30
N LYS A 48 -8.43 -5.79 -8.43
CA LYS A 48 -8.87 -5.85 -7.03
C LYS A 48 -8.60 -4.52 -6.32
N ALA A 49 -7.41 -3.98 -6.43
CA ALA A 49 -7.05 -2.70 -5.79
C ALA A 49 -7.95 -1.55 -6.26
N LYS A 50 -8.21 -1.45 -7.58
CA LYS A 50 -9.11 -0.43 -8.15
C LYS A 50 -10.55 -0.57 -7.66
N VAL A 51 -11.09 -1.80 -7.65
CA VAL A 51 -12.45 -2.03 -7.15
C VAL A 51 -12.52 -1.71 -5.67
N THR A 52 -11.57 -2.20 -4.87
CA THR A 52 -11.50 -1.93 -3.43
C THR A 52 -11.51 -0.42 -3.14
N GLN A 53 -10.69 0.34 -3.85
CA GLN A 53 -10.67 1.81 -3.72
C GLN A 53 -11.99 2.46 -4.16
N ALA A 54 -12.61 1.95 -5.22
CA ALA A 54 -13.81 2.56 -5.79
C ALA A 54 -15.06 2.36 -4.94
N VAL A 55 -15.14 1.23 -4.20
CA VAL A 55 -16.33 0.89 -3.40
C VAL A 55 -16.25 1.35 -1.94
N ASP A 56 -15.07 1.77 -1.47
CA ASP A 56 -14.85 2.14 -0.06
C ASP A 56 -14.97 3.67 0.15
N ASP A 57 -16.20 4.15 0.16
CA ASP A 57 -16.51 5.56 0.43
C ASP A 57 -16.15 5.93 1.87
N ASP A 58 -16.35 5.02 2.83
CA ASP A 58 -16.06 5.23 4.25
C ASP A 58 -14.56 5.50 4.48
N ALA A 59 -13.70 4.71 3.83
CA ALA A 59 -12.26 4.94 3.87
C ALA A 59 -11.86 6.27 3.22
N ARG A 60 -12.55 6.69 2.16
CA ARG A 60 -12.32 7.98 1.50
C ARG A 60 -12.70 9.14 2.40
N GLU A 61 -13.88 9.10 3.02
CA GLU A 61 -14.35 10.12 3.97
C GLU A 61 -13.43 10.21 5.20
N MET A 62 -12.98 9.04 5.71
CA MET A 62 -12.02 9.00 6.81
C MET A 62 -10.67 9.63 6.41
N ALA A 63 -10.19 9.36 5.20
CA ALA A 63 -8.95 9.95 4.69
C ALA A 63 -9.05 11.48 4.59
N GLU A 64 -10.16 12.01 4.10
CA GLU A 64 -10.40 13.47 4.06
C GLU A 64 -10.43 14.08 5.47
N LYS A 65 -11.01 13.37 6.44
CA LYS A 65 -11.01 13.79 7.84
C LYS A 65 -9.59 13.83 8.42
N VAL A 66 -8.80 12.78 8.18
CA VAL A 66 -7.40 12.70 8.61
C VAL A 66 -6.58 13.83 8.00
N GLU A 67 -6.76 14.11 6.71
CA GLU A 67 -6.07 15.20 6.00
C GLU A 67 -6.32 16.56 6.63
N LYS A 68 -7.59 16.87 6.97
CA LYS A 68 -7.94 18.09 7.69
C LYS A 68 -7.28 18.17 9.07
N LEU A 69 -7.30 17.06 9.81
CA LEU A 69 -6.67 17.00 11.13
C LEU A 69 -5.15 17.17 11.07
N ILE A 70 -4.48 16.61 10.03
CA ILE A 70 -3.04 16.83 9.79
C ILE A 70 -2.75 18.33 9.64
N GLN A 71 -3.56 19.06 8.87
CA GLN A 71 -3.42 20.50 8.69
C GLN A 71 -3.71 21.28 10.00
N GLU A 72 -4.78 20.94 10.71
CA GLU A 72 -5.18 21.58 11.96
C GLU A 72 -4.20 21.35 13.13
N LYS A 73 -3.47 20.23 13.10
CA LYS A 73 -2.51 19.84 14.14
C LYS A 73 -1.04 20.04 13.73
N ASP A 74 -0.77 20.83 12.69
CA ASP A 74 0.58 21.11 12.18
C ASP A 74 1.42 19.82 11.96
N GLY A 75 0.77 18.74 11.51
CA GLY A 75 1.43 17.46 11.24
C GLY A 75 1.81 16.67 12.50
N ASP A 76 1.26 16.96 13.66
CA ASP A 76 1.40 16.10 14.84
C ASP A 76 0.53 14.85 14.69
N MET A 77 1.15 13.76 14.22
CA MET A 77 0.46 12.50 13.90
C MET A 77 -0.22 11.87 15.12
N LEU A 78 0.35 12.01 16.32
CA LEU A 78 -0.26 11.49 17.55
C LEU A 78 -1.50 12.30 17.91
N ALA A 79 -1.46 13.63 17.81
CA ALA A 79 -2.61 14.47 18.03
C ALA A 79 -3.72 14.28 16.97
N VAL A 80 -3.35 13.85 15.75
CA VAL A 80 -4.31 13.51 14.68
C VAL A 80 -5.12 12.27 15.03
N ILE A 81 -4.48 11.23 15.54
CA ILE A 81 -5.15 9.97 15.86
C ILE A 81 -5.95 10.05 17.17
N GLU A 82 -5.70 11.07 18.00
CA GLU A 82 -6.49 11.32 19.21
C GLU A 82 -7.97 11.55 18.86
N GLY A 83 -8.84 10.66 19.33
CA GLY A 83 -10.28 10.73 19.04
C GLY A 83 -10.74 10.03 17.75
N LEU A 84 -9.82 9.45 16.95
CA LEU A 84 -10.17 8.59 15.82
C LEU A 84 -10.28 7.11 16.24
N GLY A 85 -9.65 6.72 17.34
CA GLY A 85 -9.69 5.36 17.88
C GLY A 85 -9.24 4.33 16.85
N ASP A 86 -9.94 3.18 16.81
CA ASP A 86 -9.61 2.05 15.95
C ASP A 86 -9.95 2.25 14.46
N ALA A 87 -10.49 3.42 14.10
CA ALA A 87 -10.79 3.74 12.70
C ALA A 87 -9.53 3.96 11.83
N VAL A 88 -8.38 4.20 12.48
CA VAL A 88 -7.09 4.37 11.82
C VAL A 88 -6.02 3.58 12.56
N GLU A 89 -4.98 3.16 11.83
CA GLU A 89 -3.80 2.52 12.41
C GLU A 89 -2.64 3.49 12.42
N TYR A 90 -1.99 3.62 13.56
CA TYR A 90 -0.76 4.39 13.71
C TYR A 90 0.42 3.46 13.90
N GLN A 91 1.52 3.75 13.22
CA GLN A 91 2.76 2.98 13.34
C GLN A 91 3.97 3.89 13.20
N GLU A 92 4.99 3.65 14.02
CA GLU A 92 6.32 4.22 13.89
C GLU A 92 7.35 3.12 13.61
N THR A 93 8.38 3.45 12.83
CA THR A 93 9.49 2.51 12.61
C THR A 93 10.36 2.38 13.87
N GLY A 94 10.41 3.41 14.71
CA GLY A 94 11.19 3.43 15.94
C GLY A 94 12.71 3.39 15.74
N GLN A 95 13.16 3.13 14.52
CA GLN A 95 14.59 3.08 14.12
C GLN A 95 14.69 3.38 12.61
N LEU A 96 15.92 3.62 12.16
CA LEU A 96 16.22 3.74 10.74
C LEU A 96 16.00 2.39 10.03
N VAL A 97 15.24 2.39 8.95
CA VAL A 97 14.99 1.25 8.05
C VAL A 97 15.43 1.62 6.64
N ASP A 98 15.68 0.63 5.80
CA ASP A 98 16.04 0.84 4.40
C ASP A 98 14.95 1.67 3.67
N ASN A 99 15.34 2.67 2.89
CA ASN A 99 14.40 3.51 2.15
C ASN A 99 13.68 2.76 1.00
N LEU A 100 14.16 1.56 0.64
CA LEU A 100 13.53 0.63 -0.30
C LEU A 100 12.77 -0.52 0.42
N ASN A 101 12.48 -0.36 1.71
CA ASN A 101 11.77 -1.37 2.48
C ASN A 101 10.38 -1.65 1.89
N VAL A 102 10.01 -2.95 1.86
CA VAL A 102 8.71 -3.40 1.35
C VAL A 102 7.66 -3.26 2.45
N ASP A 103 7.10 -2.07 2.58
CA ASP A 103 6.16 -1.70 3.65
C ASP A 103 4.91 -0.96 3.16
N GLY A 104 4.48 -1.27 1.95
CA GLY A 104 3.34 -0.59 1.31
C GLY A 104 3.68 0.78 0.73
N GLY A 105 4.97 1.07 0.50
CA GLY A 105 5.48 2.32 -0.09
C GLY A 105 5.78 3.42 0.94
N ARG A 106 5.67 3.14 2.24
CA ARG A 106 5.88 4.15 3.30
C ARG A 106 7.31 4.65 3.36
N SER A 107 8.30 3.75 3.38
CA SER A 107 9.72 4.12 3.42
C SER A 107 10.15 4.88 2.17
N GLU A 108 9.67 4.46 1.00
CA GLU A 108 9.94 5.16 -0.25
C GLU A 108 9.32 6.57 -0.28
N MET A 109 8.09 6.71 0.23
CA MET A 109 7.44 8.01 0.35
C MET A 109 8.18 8.89 1.37
N ALA A 110 8.56 8.35 2.52
CA ALA A 110 9.31 9.07 3.55
C ALA A 110 10.63 9.63 3.01
N ALA A 111 11.35 8.87 2.17
CA ALA A 111 12.62 9.29 1.58
C ALA A 111 12.51 10.56 0.71
N LYS A 112 11.34 10.83 0.15
CA LYS A 112 11.06 12.02 -0.69
C LYS A 112 10.73 13.28 0.11
N LEU A 113 10.50 13.16 1.42
CA LEU A 113 10.09 14.25 2.29
C LEU A 113 11.29 14.95 2.94
N ASP A 114 11.05 16.17 3.42
CA ASP A 114 11.92 16.83 4.39
C ASP A 114 11.61 16.36 5.81
N VAL A 115 12.60 16.41 6.71
CA VAL A 115 12.42 16.00 8.12
C VAL A 115 11.32 16.86 8.76
N GLY A 116 10.34 16.19 9.37
CA GLY A 116 9.15 16.77 9.97
C GLY A 116 7.99 16.98 8.99
N GLN A 117 8.21 16.84 7.69
CA GLN A 117 7.15 16.96 6.68
C GLN A 117 6.25 15.71 6.70
N VAL A 118 4.94 15.95 6.45
CA VAL A 118 3.94 14.90 6.25
C VAL A 118 3.63 14.82 4.75
N SER A 119 3.50 13.60 4.23
CA SER A 119 3.12 13.36 2.82
C SER A 119 1.68 13.79 2.54
N GLU A 120 1.37 14.00 1.28
CA GLU A 120 -0.01 13.89 0.80
C GLU A 120 -0.51 12.44 0.97
N ARG A 121 -1.85 12.27 0.85
CA ARG A 121 -2.46 10.95 0.82
C ARG A 121 -1.96 10.14 -0.36
N PHE A 122 -1.58 8.90 -0.11
CA PHE A 122 -1.24 7.96 -1.18
C PHE A 122 -1.85 6.58 -0.93
N LEU A 123 -1.99 5.82 -2.01
CA LEU A 123 -2.42 4.43 -1.95
C LEU A 123 -1.26 3.54 -1.56
N SER A 124 -1.52 2.62 -0.65
CA SER A 124 -0.58 1.54 -0.36
C SER A 124 -0.28 0.75 -1.64
N THR A 125 0.99 0.40 -1.86
CA THR A 125 1.39 -0.50 -2.95
C THR A 125 0.82 -1.92 -2.77
N ASN A 126 0.36 -2.25 -1.55
CA ASN A 126 -0.34 -3.51 -1.25
C ASN A 126 -1.84 -3.44 -1.60
N GLY A 127 -2.39 -2.27 -1.93
CA GLY A 127 -3.80 -2.06 -2.26
C GLY A 127 -4.74 -2.21 -1.06
N ASP A 128 -4.25 -2.05 0.18
CA ASP A 128 -4.97 -2.34 1.42
C ASP A 128 -5.45 -1.10 2.19
N GLY A 129 -5.21 0.09 1.66
CA GLY A 129 -5.64 1.34 2.28
C GLY A 129 -4.95 2.60 1.78
N TYR A 130 -5.31 3.71 2.40
CA TYR A 130 -4.62 4.98 2.26
C TYR A 130 -3.59 5.15 3.37
N TYR A 131 -2.48 5.81 3.01
CA TYR A 131 -1.44 6.19 3.95
C TYR A 131 -1.16 7.69 3.95
N TYR A 132 -0.73 8.16 5.13
CA TYR A 132 0.00 9.40 5.36
C TYR A 132 1.28 9.04 6.09
N VAL A 133 2.39 9.63 5.71
CA VAL A 133 3.71 9.35 6.29
C VAL A 133 4.36 10.66 6.69
N LYS A 134 4.95 10.70 7.91
CA LYS A 134 5.78 11.80 8.39
C LYS A 134 7.21 11.32 8.49
N LEU A 135 8.14 12.02 7.84
CA LEU A 135 9.56 11.73 8.00
C LEU A 135 10.05 12.22 9.36
N VAL A 136 10.66 11.33 10.13
CA VAL A 136 11.29 11.65 11.44
C VAL A 136 12.78 11.89 11.27
N GLU A 137 13.48 11.00 10.58
CA GLU A 137 14.92 11.07 10.34
C GLU A 137 15.26 10.40 9.01
N LYS A 138 16.30 10.86 8.31
CA LYS A 138 16.83 10.20 7.12
C LYS A 138 18.34 10.29 6.99
N THR A 139 18.89 9.29 6.34
CA THR A 139 20.24 9.25 5.76
C THR A 139 20.14 9.08 4.25
N ASP A 140 21.24 8.87 3.56
CA ASP A 140 21.24 8.64 2.11
C ASP A 140 20.47 7.36 1.70
N THR A 141 20.43 6.35 2.57
CA THR A 141 19.85 5.02 2.26
C THR A 141 18.78 4.55 3.24
N GLN A 142 18.56 5.27 4.33
CA GLN A 142 17.65 4.85 5.40
C GLN A 142 16.74 5.99 5.84
N VAL A 143 15.57 5.63 6.34
CA VAL A 143 14.55 6.54 6.87
C VAL A 143 13.98 6.03 8.19
N SER A 144 13.57 6.96 9.07
CA SER A 144 12.66 6.66 10.16
C SER A 144 11.41 7.50 9.98
N HIS A 145 10.24 6.89 10.11
CA HIS A 145 8.97 7.55 9.84
C HIS A 145 7.86 7.11 10.79
N ALA A 146 6.88 7.99 10.95
CA ALA A 146 5.56 7.67 11.49
C ALA A 146 4.55 7.58 10.36
N SER A 147 3.51 6.77 10.51
CA SER A 147 2.46 6.62 9.49
C SER A 147 1.09 6.46 10.10
N ILE A 148 0.08 6.98 9.40
CA ILE A 148 -1.35 6.72 9.64
C ILE A 148 -1.86 5.94 8.45
N LYS A 149 -2.54 4.81 8.71
CA LYS A 149 -3.21 3.98 7.73
C LYS A 149 -4.71 4.00 7.93
N ILE A 150 -5.44 4.17 6.85
CA ILE A 150 -6.88 3.97 6.76
C ILE A 150 -7.11 2.73 5.90
N ARG A 151 -7.63 1.66 6.49
CA ARG A 151 -7.85 0.39 5.78
C ARG A 151 -9.02 0.48 4.82
N PHE A 152 -8.94 -0.30 3.75
CA PHE A 152 -10.09 -0.66 2.95
C PHE A 152 -10.75 -1.91 3.53
N THR A 153 -12.04 -1.82 3.88
CA THR A 153 -12.81 -2.93 4.46
C THR A 153 -13.99 -3.34 3.60
N LYS A 154 -14.59 -2.39 2.89
CA LYS A 154 -15.85 -2.56 2.17
C LYS A 154 -15.85 -3.68 1.15
N PHE A 155 -14.77 -3.83 0.37
CA PHE A 155 -14.66 -4.90 -0.60
C PHE A 155 -14.69 -6.29 0.06
N SER A 156 -14.01 -6.45 1.20
CA SER A 156 -14.00 -7.71 1.93
C SER A 156 -15.36 -8.03 2.54
N GLU A 157 -16.07 -7.03 3.06
CA GLU A 157 -17.43 -7.16 3.55
C GLU A 157 -18.39 -7.60 2.45
N MET A 158 -18.35 -6.96 1.28
CA MET A 158 -19.17 -7.33 0.12
C MET A 158 -18.91 -8.77 -0.35
N VAL A 159 -17.63 -9.19 -0.37
CA VAL A 159 -17.28 -10.56 -0.74
C VAL A 159 -17.82 -11.55 0.28
N GLU A 160 -17.72 -11.26 1.58
CA GLU A 160 -18.26 -12.11 2.64
C GLU A 160 -19.80 -12.23 2.54
N GLU A 161 -20.50 -11.13 2.28
CA GLU A 161 -21.96 -11.13 2.05
C GLU A 161 -22.34 -12.05 0.88
N LEU A 162 -21.64 -11.97 -0.26
CA LEU A 162 -21.88 -12.84 -1.43
C LEU A 162 -21.66 -14.33 -1.12
N TYR A 163 -20.68 -14.66 -0.27
CA TYR A 163 -20.48 -16.05 0.20
C TYR A 163 -21.62 -16.51 1.09
N GLN A 164 -22.08 -15.67 2.01
CA GLN A 164 -23.19 -16.03 2.92
C GLN A 164 -24.51 -16.19 2.18
N ASP A 165 -24.75 -15.39 1.15
CA ASP A 165 -25.96 -15.47 0.29
C ASP A 165 -25.91 -16.61 -0.72
N GLY A 166 -24.80 -17.36 -0.80
CA GLY A 166 -24.63 -18.49 -1.73
C GLY A 166 -24.50 -18.09 -3.19
N GLU A 167 -24.18 -16.82 -3.47
CA GLU A 167 -23.95 -16.32 -4.83
C GLU A 167 -22.55 -16.66 -5.37
N VAL A 168 -21.65 -17.14 -4.49
CA VAL A 168 -20.30 -17.57 -4.85
C VAL A 168 -20.12 -19.06 -4.50
N GLU A 169 -19.76 -19.86 -5.49
CA GLU A 169 -19.38 -21.24 -5.29
C GLU A 169 -17.87 -21.41 -5.43
N GLU A 170 -17.21 -21.99 -4.41
CA GLU A 170 -15.82 -22.39 -4.51
C GLU A 170 -15.68 -23.75 -5.19
N TYR A 171 -15.06 -23.78 -6.35
CA TYR A 171 -14.64 -25.02 -6.99
C TYR A 171 -13.18 -25.28 -6.63
N ILE A 172 -12.96 -26.02 -5.54
CA ILE A 172 -11.63 -26.53 -5.18
C ILE A 172 -11.37 -27.77 -6.03
N THR A 173 -10.45 -27.67 -6.99
CA THR A 173 -9.95 -28.81 -7.78
C THR A 173 -8.61 -29.29 -7.26
#